data_558db6aac07c8644337e6ead30fe5544
#
_entry.id   558db6aac07c8644337e6ead30fe5544
#
_cell.length_a   1.000
_cell.length_b   1.000
_cell.length_c   1.000
_cell.angle_alpha   90.00
_cell.angle_beta   90.00
_cell.angle_gamma   90.00
#
_symmetry.space_group_name_H-M   'P 1'
#
loop_
_entity.id
_entity.type
_entity.pdbx_description
1 polymer ?
#
loop_
_entity_poly.entity_id
_entity_poly.type
_entity_poly.pdbx_seq_one_letter_code
_entity_poly.pdbx_strand_id
1 'polypeptide(L)'
;MKSKRFFLIFFLITAITEAIIVSLNYYFDYYGVFHTDETVVKSNTLNDRFVKVKRVLNNSVSLGCTSFLWGSSRVLKMDTKITGENTYNLGAPAGMTEDCIEQINIFINNGIKIDTVYIGLDDCSYYRDYSAISNNLSWISYKDELNRDIETYSCYLLMPSNVKRVIEEKGKLQGINYLGENGMFSVPYQIEENIEKNVVKYVKDPQFLVPTIYNKNPIEFERCLDNLREISEICKKHKIKMKIFFNPQHMTTYLADDMELMNRFKKELVKISSFWDFSGVNYVTANNYFWYETSHPRAFICDKILDTVSGQNKITWVPDFGVYVTPDNVDAFCEKAVRDREAYDPDHEQWIPTAEERAIMIKRVNYPW
;
A
#
# COMPACT_ATOMS: atom_id res chain seq x y z
N MET A 1 24.66 54.35 8.69
CA MET A 1 25.16 53.68 7.47
C MET A 1 25.63 52.26 7.72
N LYS A 2 26.41 51.93 8.75
CA LYS A 2 26.93 50.56 9.01
C LYS A 2 25.84 49.52 9.24
N SER A 3 24.77 49.87 9.96
CA SER A 3 23.60 48.97 10.21
C SER A 3 22.87 48.57 8.95
N LYS A 4 22.58 49.48 8.02
CA LYS A 4 21.88 49.19 6.74
C LYS A 4 22.69 48.23 5.85
N ARG A 5 24.02 48.39 5.80
CA ARG A 5 24.92 47.49 5.05
C ARG A 5 24.96 46.10 5.68
N PHE A 6 24.97 46.01 7.01
CA PHE A 6 24.91 44.71 7.71
C PHE A 6 23.61 43.96 7.37
N PHE A 7 22.46 44.63 7.47
CA PHE A 7 21.18 44.00 7.11
C PHE A 7 21.13 43.57 5.64
N LEU A 8 21.64 44.40 4.73
CA LEU A 8 21.67 44.04 3.30
C LEU A 8 22.54 42.80 3.06
N ILE A 9 23.72 42.72 3.67
CA ILE A 9 24.61 41.56 3.54
C ILE A 9 23.96 40.32 4.16
N PHE A 10 23.34 40.47 5.33
CA PHE A 10 22.66 39.38 5.99
C PHE A 10 21.55 38.82 5.10
N PHE A 11 20.63 39.67 4.57
CA PHE A 11 19.58 39.24 3.68
C PHE A 11 20.11 38.62 2.38
N LEU A 12 21.21 39.15 1.84
CA LEU A 12 21.82 38.58 0.64
C LEU A 12 22.37 37.17 0.90
N ILE A 13 23.07 36.97 2.02
CA ILE A 13 23.59 35.65 2.39
C ILE A 13 22.44 34.68 2.61
N THR A 14 21.38 35.08 3.35
CA THR A 14 20.22 34.24 3.58
C THR A 14 19.55 33.86 2.26
N ALA A 15 19.29 34.81 1.38
CA ALA A 15 18.69 34.55 0.08
C ALA A 15 19.51 33.60 -0.80
N ILE A 16 20.85 33.75 -0.80
CA ILE A 16 21.73 32.83 -1.53
C ILE A 16 21.68 31.44 -0.93
N THR A 17 21.71 31.33 0.40
CA THR A 17 21.62 30.03 1.10
C THR A 17 20.32 29.32 0.80
N GLU A 18 19.18 30.03 0.89
CA GLU A 18 17.87 29.49 0.54
C GLU A 18 17.79 29.06 -0.93
N ALA A 19 18.31 29.88 -1.85
CA ALA A 19 18.34 29.54 -3.26
C ALA A 19 19.14 28.26 -3.54
N ILE A 20 20.25 28.04 -2.82
CA ILE A 20 21.05 26.82 -2.92
C ILE A 20 20.24 25.62 -2.38
N ILE A 21 19.61 25.74 -1.20
CA ILE A 21 18.80 24.68 -0.60
C ILE A 21 17.65 24.28 -1.55
N VAL A 22 16.91 25.26 -2.04
CA VAL A 22 15.80 25.04 -2.99
C VAL A 22 16.28 24.35 -4.25
N SER A 23 17.39 24.83 -4.84
CA SER A 23 17.94 24.23 -6.07
C SER A 23 18.39 22.78 -5.86
N LEU A 24 19.01 22.49 -4.74
CA LEU A 24 19.44 21.13 -4.42
C LEU A 24 18.25 20.21 -4.14
N ASN A 25 17.26 20.66 -3.36
CA ASN A 25 16.06 19.88 -3.08
C ASN A 25 15.26 19.60 -4.35
N TYR A 26 15.12 20.57 -5.26
CA TYR A 26 14.48 20.38 -6.56
C TYR A 26 15.26 19.40 -7.45
N TYR A 27 16.58 19.55 -7.53
CA TYR A 27 17.43 18.70 -8.37
C TYR A 27 17.48 17.24 -7.92
N PHE A 28 17.60 17.02 -6.61
CA PHE A 28 17.68 15.67 -6.06
C PHE A 28 16.33 15.00 -5.88
N ASP A 29 15.28 15.79 -5.72
CA ASP A 29 13.89 15.32 -5.55
C ASP A 29 13.75 14.08 -4.66
N TYR A 30 14.21 14.19 -3.42
CA TYR A 30 14.34 13.07 -2.48
C TYR A 30 13.03 12.28 -2.28
N TYR A 31 11.87 12.96 -2.39
CA TYR A 31 10.55 12.36 -2.24
C TYR A 31 9.85 12.05 -3.58
N GLY A 32 10.46 12.38 -4.71
CA GLY A 32 9.93 12.16 -6.05
C GLY A 32 8.76 13.06 -6.45
N VAL A 33 8.56 14.19 -5.76
CA VAL A 33 7.37 15.05 -5.94
C VAL A 33 7.47 16.04 -7.09
N PHE A 34 8.69 16.34 -7.58
CA PHE A 34 8.92 17.30 -8.67
C PHE A 34 9.08 16.62 -10.04
N HIS A 35 9.65 15.41 -10.09
CA HIS A 35 9.93 14.67 -11.32
C HIS A 35 9.02 13.44 -11.45
N THR A 36 7.70 13.67 -11.34
CA THR A 36 6.69 12.58 -11.32
C THR A 36 6.49 11.90 -12.68
N ASP A 37 6.94 12.51 -13.79
CA ASP A 37 6.75 12.01 -15.15
C ASP A 37 7.79 10.97 -15.56
N GLU A 38 8.83 10.77 -14.76
CA GLU A 38 9.80 9.70 -15.02
C GLU A 38 9.12 8.33 -14.90
N THR A 39 9.36 7.46 -15.90
CA THR A 39 8.76 6.12 -15.97
C THR A 39 9.19 5.22 -14.82
N VAL A 40 10.31 5.54 -14.17
CA VAL A 40 10.84 4.82 -13.01
C VAL A 40 11.34 5.81 -11.99
N VAL A 41 10.56 6.03 -10.93
CA VAL A 41 11.00 6.85 -9.79
C VAL A 41 11.81 5.97 -8.84
N LYS A 42 13.06 6.37 -8.59
CA LYS A 42 14.00 5.68 -7.72
C LYS A 42 14.16 6.50 -6.44
N SER A 43 13.51 6.10 -5.37
CA SER A 43 13.69 6.74 -4.08
C SER A 43 13.43 5.77 -2.93
N ASN A 44 14.26 5.81 -1.89
CA ASN A 44 14.03 5.04 -0.67
C ASN A 44 12.89 5.60 0.18
N THR A 45 12.45 6.83 -0.11
CA THR A 45 11.48 7.59 0.68
C THR A 45 10.44 8.27 -0.20
N LEU A 46 10.07 7.62 -1.30
CA LEU A 46 9.03 8.10 -2.22
C LEU A 46 7.76 8.47 -1.45
N ASN A 47 7.18 9.63 -1.75
CA ASN A 47 5.83 9.93 -1.31
C ASN A 47 4.80 9.35 -2.29
N ASP A 48 4.40 8.11 -2.05
CA ASP A 48 3.45 7.39 -2.88
C ASP A 48 2.11 8.12 -3.06
N ARG A 49 1.58 8.69 -1.96
CA ARG A 49 0.28 9.37 -1.97
C ARG A 49 0.27 10.58 -2.89
N PHE A 50 1.41 11.25 -2.99
CA PHE A 50 1.56 12.42 -3.85
C PHE A 50 1.91 12.03 -5.28
N VAL A 51 2.99 11.26 -5.44
CA VAL A 51 3.57 10.94 -6.75
C VAL A 51 2.62 10.15 -7.64
N LYS A 52 1.94 9.16 -7.08
CA LYS A 52 1.02 8.31 -7.85
C LYS A 52 -0.18 9.08 -8.36
N VAL A 53 -0.79 9.93 -7.50
CA VAL A 53 -1.92 10.78 -7.90
C VAL A 53 -1.50 11.78 -8.96
N LYS A 54 -0.37 12.48 -8.74
CA LYS A 54 0.18 13.44 -9.70
C LYS A 54 0.47 12.78 -11.05
N ARG A 55 1.04 11.58 -11.04
CA ARG A 55 1.30 10.82 -12.27
C ARG A 55 0.02 10.48 -13.02
N VAL A 56 -1.04 10.05 -12.34
CA VAL A 56 -2.34 9.78 -12.97
C VAL A 56 -2.91 11.06 -13.57
N LEU A 57 -2.88 12.19 -12.85
CA LEU A 57 -3.38 13.48 -13.33
C LEU A 57 -2.62 13.96 -14.57
N ASN A 58 -1.27 13.93 -14.54
CA ASN A 58 -0.43 14.43 -15.63
C ASN A 58 -0.50 13.53 -16.88
N ASN A 59 -0.69 12.22 -16.67
CA ASN A 59 -0.54 11.21 -17.73
C ASN A 59 -1.83 10.42 -18.00
N SER A 60 -3.01 10.93 -17.62
CA SER A 60 -4.28 10.21 -17.71
C SER A 60 -4.57 9.65 -19.10
N VAL A 61 -4.25 10.40 -20.15
CA VAL A 61 -4.47 9.98 -21.55
C VAL A 61 -3.51 8.85 -21.96
N SER A 62 -2.22 8.97 -21.64
CA SER A 62 -1.21 7.96 -22.03
C SER A 62 -1.29 6.70 -21.19
N LEU A 63 -1.63 6.81 -19.89
CA LEU A 63 -1.84 5.66 -19.02
C LEU A 63 -3.14 4.92 -19.37
N GLY A 64 -4.17 5.64 -19.83
CA GLY A 64 -5.48 5.08 -20.18
C GLY A 64 -6.15 4.33 -19.02
N CYS A 65 -5.71 4.59 -17.76
CA CYS A 65 -6.22 3.89 -16.59
C CYS A 65 -7.63 4.35 -16.25
N THR A 66 -8.53 3.40 -16.12
CA THR A 66 -9.92 3.64 -15.67
C THR A 66 -10.30 2.83 -14.44
N SER A 67 -9.40 2.02 -13.96
CA SER A 67 -9.57 1.24 -12.73
C SER A 67 -8.43 1.51 -11.76
N PHE A 68 -8.70 1.51 -10.47
CA PHE A 68 -7.72 1.91 -9.46
C PHE A 68 -7.76 0.97 -8.25
N LEU A 69 -6.57 0.66 -7.71
CA LEU A 69 -6.39 -0.16 -6.53
C LEU A 69 -5.88 0.70 -5.37
N TRP A 70 -6.63 0.75 -4.27
CA TRP A 70 -6.25 1.40 -3.01
C TRP A 70 -6.00 0.39 -1.90
N GLY A 71 -5.18 0.78 -0.94
CA GLY A 71 -4.92 0.03 0.27
C GLY A 71 -3.57 0.39 0.88
N SER A 72 -3.17 -0.36 1.91
CA SER A 72 -1.91 -0.17 2.62
C SER A 72 -0.70 -0.69 1.84
N SER A 73 0.44 -0.78 2.52
CA SER A 73 1.66 -1.39 1.96
C SER A 73 1.48 -2.83 1.47
N ARG A 74 0.43 -3.54 1.91
CA ARG A 74 0.12 -4.90 1.49
C ARG A 74 -0.34 -5.01 0.04
N VAL A 75 -0.93 -3.94 -0.52
CA VAL A 75 -1.32 -3.92 -1.94
C VAL A 75 -0.24 -3.36 -2.87
N LEU A 76 0.82 -2.75 -2.34
CA LEU A 76 1.87 -2.10 -3.14
C LEU A 76 2.50 -3.02 -4.19
N LYS A 77 2.61 -4.31 -3.87
CA LYS A 77 3.27 -5.33 -4.71
C LYS A 77 2.32 -6.07 -5.64
N MET A 78 1.02 -5.73 -5.66
CA MET A 78 0.04 -6.35 -6.54
C MET A 78 0.24 -5.88 -7.98
N ASP A 79 0.45 -6.80 -8.91
CA ASP A 79 0.52 -6.49 -10.34
C ASP A 79 -0.88 -6.26 -10.91
N THR A 80 -1.23 -5.01 -11.11
CA THR A 80 -2.55 -4.63 -11.61
C THR A 80 -2.83 -5.07 -13.04
N LYS A 81 -1.83 -5.50 -13.82
CA LYS A 81 -2.02 -6.13 -15.14
C LYS A 81 -2.83 -7.42 -15.06
N ILE A 82 -2.86 -8.07 -13.89
CA ILE A 82 -3.61 -9.29 -13.64
C ILE A 82 -5.12 -9.08 -13.76
N THR A 83 -5.63 -7.89 -13.42
CA THR A 83 -7.07 -7.61 -13.45
C THR A 83 -7.69 -7.74 -14.83
N GLY A 84 -6.90 -7.68 -15.90
CA GLY A 84 -7.38 -7.59 -17.28
C GLY A 84 -8.06 -6.27 -17.63
N GLU A 85 -8.08 -5.32 -16.70
CA GLU A 85 -8.52 -3.94 -16.84
C GLU A 85 -7.29 -3.01 -16.83
N ASN A 86 -7.45 -1.78 -17.33
CA ASN A 86 -6.40 -0.77 -17.20
C ASN A 86 -6.38 -0.21 -15.78
N THR A 87 -5.81 -0.99 -14.86
CA THR A 87 -5.80 -0.68 -13.43
C THR A 87 -4.47 -0.06 -13.00
N TYR A 88 -4.53 1.03 -12.24
CA TYR A 88 -3.36 1.67 -11.63
C TYR A 88 -3.34 1.41 -10.12
N ASN A 89 -2.16 1.07 -9.57
CA ASN A 89 -1.98 0.80 -8.14
C ASN A 89 -1.70 2.11 -7.38
N LEU A 90 -2.68 2.58 -6.63
CA LEU A 90 -2.62 3.76 -5.76
C LEU A 90 -2.33 3.40 -4.29
N GLY A 91 -2.04 2.13 -4.00
CA GLY A 91 -1.63 1.72 -2.66
C GLY A 91 -0.47 2.56 -2.13
N ALA A 92 -0.43 2.77 -0.82
CA ALA A 92 0.58 3.58 -0.16
C ALA A 92 0.98 2.96 1.20
N PRO A 93 2.20 3.24 1.71
CA PRO A 93 2.54 2.84 3.08
C PRO A 93 1.51 3.37 4.07
N ALA A 94 0.92 2.48 4.89
CA ALA A 94 -0.19 2.80 5.77
C ALA A 94 -1.37 3.50 5.06
N GLY A 95 -1.68 3.10 3.81
CA GLY A 95 -2.83 3.61 3.04
C GLY A 95 -4.14 3.28 3.73
N MET A 96 -5.05 4.27 3.77
CA MET A 96 -6.30 4.23 4.50
C MET A 96 -7.48 4.62 3.61
N THR A 97 -8.69 4.46 4.12
CA THR A 97 -9.93 4.75 3.37
C THR A 97 -10.09 6.22 3.03
N GLU A 98 -9.50 7.15 3.82
CA GLU A 98 -9.43 8.58 3.52
C GLU A 98 -8.66 8.85 2.24
N ASP A 99 -7.54 8.18 2.03
CA ASP A 99 -6.76 8.32 0.79
C ASP A 99 -7.64 7.98 -0.43
N CYS A 100 -8.48 6.95 -0.31
CA CYS A 100 -9.40 6.53 -1.36
C CYS A 100 -10.45 7.62 -1.66
N ILE A 101 -11.12 8.17 -0.62
CA ILE A 101 -12.12 9.23 -0.77
C ILE A 101 -11.52 10.46 -1.44
N GLU A 102 -10.40 10.94 -0.91
CA GLU A 102 -9.73 12.12 -1.42
C GLU A 102 -9.35 11.96 -2.89
N GLN A 103 -8.72 10.84 -3.22
CA GLN A 103 -8.21 10.61 -4.57
C GLN A 103 -9.31 10.34 -5.58
N ILE A 104 -10.38 9.60 -5.22
CA ILE A 104 -11.56 9.45 -6.09
C ILE A 104 -12.17 10.82 -6.43
N ASN A 105 -12.36 11.69 -5.43
CA ASN A 105 -12.91 13.01 -5.64
C ASN A 105 -11.99 13.87 -6.53
N ILE A 106 -10.68 13.86 -6.32
CA ILE A 106 -9.70 14.54 -7.18
C ILE A 106 -9.84 14.06 -8.62
N PHE A 107 -9.89 12.75 -8.85
CA PHE A 107 -9.99 12.19 -10.21
C PHE A 107 -11.30 12.56 -10.89
N ILE A 108 -12.44 12.46 -10.19
CA ILE A 108 -13.75 12.86 -10.72
C ILE A 108 -13.76 14.35 -11.09
N ASN A 109 -13.24 15.22 -10.21
CA ASN A 109 -13.19 16.67 -10.44
C ASN A 109 -12.29 17.05 -11.62
N ASN A 110 -11.26 16.26 -11.90
CA ASN A 110 -10.37 16.44 -13.04
C ASN A 110 -10.82 15.67 -14.30
N GLY A 111 -12.04 15.14 -14.32
CA GLY A 111 -12.62 14.49 -15.50
C GLY A 111 -12.03 13.12 -15.81
N ILE A 112 -11.31 12.49 -14.88
CA ILE A 112 -10.78 11.15 -15.05
C ILE A 112 -11.91 10.14 -14.90
N LYS A 113 -12.08 9.29 -15.90
CA LYS A 113 -13.08 8.23 -15.88
C LYS A 113 -12.65 7.13 -14.90
N ILE A 114 -13.58 6.71 -14.03
CA ILE A 114 -13.36 5.60 -13.11
C ILE A 114 -14.41 4.51 -13.41
N ASP A 115 -13.96 3.33 -13.80
CA ASP A 115 -14.83 2.17 -14.06
C ASP A 115 -14.89 1.23 -12.85
N THR A 116 -13.75 0.95 -12.22
CA THR A 116 -13.64 0.03 -11.08
C THR A 116 -12.72 0.57 -9.98
N VAL A 117 -13.16 0.39 -8.74
CA VAL A 117 -12.39 0.66 -7.52
C VAL A 117 -12.14 -0.65 -6.80
N TYR A 118 -10.88 -0.99 -6.58
CA TYR A 118 -10.44 -2.09 -5.73
C TYR A 118 -9.95 -1.53 -4.41
N ILE A 119 -10.44 -2.03 -3.28
CA ILE A 119 -10.10 -1.56 -1.94
C ILE A 119 -9.59 -2.72 -1.11
N GLY A 120 -8.28 -2.73 -0.84
CA GLY A 120 -7.65 -3.69 0.04
C GLY A 120 -7.62 -3.18 1.48
N LEU A 121 -8.42 -3.82 2.34
CA LEU A 121 -8.50 -3.53 3.77
C LEU A 121 -7.55 -4.43 4.54
N ASP A 122 -7.11 -3.96 5.70
CA ASP A 122 -6.36 -4.70 6.71
C ASP A 122 -6.44 -3.99 8.07
N ASP A 123 -5.76 -4.53 9.08
CA ASP A 123 -5.69 -3.97 10.43
C ASP A 123 -5.24 -2.50 10.47
N CYS A 124 -4.37 -2.09 9.54
CA CYS A 124 -3.97 -0.69 9.40
C CYS A 124 -5.18 0.21 9.06
N SER A 125 -6.11 -0.28 8.24
CA SER A 125 -7.24 0.50 7.74
C SER A 125 -8.22 0.89 8.86
N TYR A 126 -8.39 0.07 9.89
CA TYR A 126 -9.40 0.25 10.93
C TYR A 126 -8.86 0.42 12.35
N TYR A 127 -7.54 0.39 12.55
CA TYR A 127 -6.94 0.66 13.87
C TYR A 127 -6.08 1.92 13.90
N ARG A 128 -5.56 2.37 12.76
CA ARG A 128 -4.58 3.43 12.73
C ARG A 128 -5.23 4.81 12.65
N ASP A 129 -4.72 5.75 13.46
CA ASP A 129 -5.10 7.15 13.41
C ASP A 129 -4.53 7.82 12.14
N TYR A 130 -5.42 8.34 11.29
CA TYR A 130 -5.04 9.05 10.07
C TYR A 130 -4.26 10.33 10.35
N SER A 131 -4.57 11.03 11.45
CA SER A 131 -3.86 12.26 11.81
C SER A 131 -2.38 12.06 12.09
N ALA A 132 -1.99 10.88 12.57
CA ALA A 132 -0.59 10.52 12.80
C ALA A 132 0.22 10.39 11.50
N ILE A 133 -0.45 10.22 10.36
CA ILE A 133 0.17 10.07 9.03
C ILE A 133 0.52 11.43 8.43
N SER A 134 -0.33 12.43 8.62
CA SER A 134 -0.26 13.74 7.96
C SER A 134 1.01 14.57 8.27
N ASN A 135 1.73 14.23 9.33
CA ASN A 135 2.95 14.95 9.75
C ASN A 135 4.25 14.42 9.13
N ASN A 136 4.18 13.37 8.31
CA ASN A 136 5.35 12.78 7.68
C ASN A 136 5.42 13.20 6.21
N LEU A 137 6.51 13.89 5.79
CA LEU A 137 6.70 14.34 4.40
C LEU A 137 6.59 13.21 3.37
N SER A 138 6.97 11.98 3.72
CA SER A 138 6.81 10.81 2.85
C SER A 138 5.36 10.37 2.66
N TRP A 139 4.41 10.95 3.42
CA TRP A 139 3.03 10.50 3.48
C TRP A 139 1.99 11.61 3.27
N ILE A 140 2.43 12.83 2.97
CA ILE A 140 1.51 13.94 2.67
C ILE A 140 0.73 13.61 1.40
N SER A 141 -0.60 13.62 1.50
CA SER A 141 -1.49 13.43 0.35
C SER A 141 -1.42 14.60 -0.62
N TYR A 142 -1.50 14.31 -1.92
CA TYR A 142 -1.72 15.34 -2.93
C TYR A 142 -3.10 15.99 -2.72
N LYS A 143 -3.15 17.30 -2.73
CA LYS A 143 -4.39 18.11 -2.64
C LYS A 143 -4.50 19.00 -3.87
N ASP A 144 -5.64 18.94 -4.55
CA ASP A 144 -5.89 19.74 -5.76
C ASP A 144 -6.41 21.16 -5.40
N GLU A 145 -5.66 21.85 -4.55
CA GLU A 145 -5.95 23.21 -4.09
C GLU A 145 -4.67 24.05 -4.15
N LEU A 146 -4.67 25.15 -4.91
CA LEU A 146 -3.50 26.00 -5.15
C LEU A 146 -2.75 26.41 -3.87
N ASN A 147 -3.47 26.80 -2.82
CA ASN A 147 -2.85 27.23 -1.56
C ASN A 147 -2.16 26.07 -0.83
N ARG A 148 -2.73 24.87 -0.89
CA ARG A 148 -2.15 23.67 -0.30
C ARG A 148 -0.99 23.14 -1.12
N ASP A 149 -1.03 23.29 -2.44
CA ASP A 149 0.11 22.96 -3.31
C ASP A 149 1.32 23.82 -2.95
N ILE A 150 1.14 25.13 -2.79
CA ILE A 150 2.23 26.03 -2.38
C ILE A 150 2.79 25.62 -1.02
N GLU A 151 1.95 25.34 -0.04
CA GLU A 151 2.37 24.88 1.28
C GLU A 151 3.16 23.57 1.19
N THR A 152 2.61 22.58 0.48
CA THR A 152 3.23 21.26 0.30
C THR A 152 4.58 21.35 -0.40
N TYR A 153 4.67 22.06 -1.54
CA TYR A 153 5.94 22.23 -2.25
C TYR A 153 6.96 23.02 -1.43
N SER A 154 6.52 24.00 -0.64
CA SER A 154 7.41 24.74 0.25
C SER A 154 8.04 23.82 1.31
N CYS A 155 7.29 22.87 1.86
CA CYS A 155 7.82 21.88 2.80
C CYS A 155 8.93 21.03 2.16
N TYR A 156 8.81 20.65 0.90
CA TYR A 156 9.84 19.87 0.22
C TYR A 156 11.06 20.72 -0.18
N LEU A 157 10.85 21.95 -0.65
CA LEU A 157 11.91 22.82 -1.18
C LEU A 157 12.75 23.45 -0.08
N LEU A 158 12.14 23.89 1.05
CA LEU A 158 12.81 24.71 2.06
C LEU A 158 13.47 23.90 3.19
N MET A 159 13.36 22.57 3.19
CA MET A 159 13.90 21.73 4.26
C MET A 159 15.39 21.38 4.07
N PRO A 160 16.33 21.99 4.85
CA PRO A 160 17.76 21.67 4.74
C PRO A 160 18.08 20.19 5.05
N SER A 161 17.25 19.54 5.88
CA SER A 161 17.40 18.12 6.23
C SER A 161 17.29 17.19 5.03
N ASN A 162 16.58 17.57 3.96
CA ASN A 162 16.46 16.74 2.76
C ASN A 162 17.80 16.66 2.01
N VAL A 163 18.52 17.77 1.89
CA VAL A 163 19.87 17.80 1.29
C VAL A 163 20.82 16.88 2.06
N LYS A 164 20.81 16.96 3.40
CA LYS A 164 21.62 16.09 4.25
C LYS A 164 21.32 14.62 4.01
N ARG A 165 20.04 14.23 3.97
CA ARG A 165 19.61 12.84 3.71
C ARG A 165 20.08 12.33 2.37
N VAL A 166 19.97 13.13 1.30
CA VAL A 166 20.46 12.78 -0.03
C VAL A 166 21.96 12.49 -0.01
N ILE A 167 22.75 13.33 0.66
CA ILE A 167 24.21 13.15 0.76
C ILE A 167 24.55 11.87 1.54
N GLU A 168 23.86 11.60 2.64
CA GLU A 168 24.09 10.43 3.48
C GLU A 168 23.66 9.12 2.80
N GLU A 169 22.64 9.15 1.95
CA GLU A 169 22.08 7.97 1.28
C GLU A 169 22.65 7.71 -0.12
N LYS A 170 23.38 8.67 -0.71
CA LYS A 170 23.92 8.56 -2.08
C LYS A 170 24.78 7.30 -2.33
N GLY A 171 25.33 6.69 -1.28
CA GLY A 171 26.03 5.41 -1.36
C GLY A 171 25.20 4.17 -1.03
N LYS A 172 23.93 4.33 -0.59
CA LYS A 172 23.06 3.27 -0.10
C LYS A 172 21.91 2.93 -1.08
N LEU A 173 21.91 3.54 -2.26
CA LEU A 173 20.87 3.37 -3.28
C LEU A 173 20.87 1.97 -3.94
N GLN A 174 21.57 0.99 -3.37
CA GLN A 174 21.48 -0.42 -3.76
C GLN A 174 20.26 -1.05 -3.08
N GLY A 175 19.26 -1.42 -3.83
CA GLY A 175 18.02 -2.04 -3.34
C GLY A 175 16.78 -1.14 -3.38
N ILE A 176 16.76 -0.21 -4.30
CA ILE A 176 15.69 0.78 -4.48
C ILE A 176 14.37 0.10 -4.85
N ASN A 177 13.30 0.51 -4.20
CA ASN A 177 11.95 0.22 -4.65
C ASN A 177 11.68 0.97 -5.95
N TYR A 178 11.31 0.26 -7.01
CA TYR A 178 10.95 0.86 -8.29
C TYR A 178 9.43 1.01 -8.38
N LEU A 179 8.98 2.21 -8.65
CA LEU A 179 7.59 2.46 -9.02
C LEU A 179 7.41 2.18 -10.52
N GLY A 180 6.71 1.11 -10.83
CA GLY A 180 6.40 0.75 -12.21
C GLY A 180 5.39 1.69 -12.89
N GLU A 181 5.21 1.53 -14.20
CA GLU A 181 4.24 2.30 -15.00
C GLU A 181 2.81 2.21 -14.48
N ASN A 182 2.43 1.06 -13.93
CA ASN A 182 1.11 0.80 -13.34
C ASN A 182 1.01 1.14 -11.85
N GLY A 183 1.96 1.89 -11.29
CA GLY A 183 1.98 2.28 -9.88
C GLY A 183 2.39 1.20 -8.89
N MET A 184 2.74 0.01 -9.34
CA MET A 184 3.18 -1.09 -8.49
C MET A 184 4.62 -0.88 -8.02
N PHE A 185 4.91 -1.29 -6.78
CA PHE A 185 6.28 -1.42 -6.27
C PHE A 185 6.83 -2.81 -6.59
N SER A 186 7.93 -2.85 -7.33
CA SER A 186 8.65 -4.11 -7.54
C SER A 186 9.55 -4.45 -6.35
N VAL A 187 9.53 -5.72 -5.97
CA VAL A 187 10.44 -6.26 -4.95
C VAL A 187 11.79 -6.52 -5.62
N PRO A 188 12.91 -6.06 -5.01
CA PRO A 188 14.23 -6.40 -5.51
C PRO A 188 14.41 -7.91 -5.62
N TYR A 189 14.86 -8.39 -6.78
CA TYR A 189 15.09 -9.82 -7.05
C TYR A 189 16.00 -10.48 -6.00
N GLN A 190 16.95 -9.74 -5.46
CA GLN A 190 17.86 -10.20 -4.42
C GLN A 190 17.17 -10.68 -3.15
N ILE A 191 16.00 -10.10 -2.82
CA ILE A 191 15.21 -10.52 -1.65
C ILE A 191 14.68 -11.94 -1.91
N GLU A 192 14.07 -12.16 -3.08
CA GLU A 192 13.55 -13.48 -3.47
C GLU A 192 14.68 -14.51 -3.57
N GLU A 193 15.79 -14.14 -4.22
CA GLU A 193 16.97 -15.02 -4.32
C GLU A 193 17.54 -15.41 -2.96
N ASN A 194 17.60 -14.50 -2.00
CA ASN A 194 18.08 -14.80 -0.66
C ASN A 194 17.16 -15.74 0.11
N ILE A 195 15.84 -15.62 -0.06
CA ILE A 195 14.87 -16.57 0.50
C ILE A 195 15.13 -17.95 -0.08
N GLU A 196 15.26 -18.07 -1.40
CA GLU A 196 15.41 -19.34 -2.10
C GLU A 196 16.75 -20.04 -1.84
N LYS A 197 17.83 -19.29 -1.56
CA LYS A 197 19.13 -19.87 -1.20
C LYS A 197 19.06 -20.74 0.04
N ASN A 198 18.18 -20.47 0.98
CA ASN A 198 18.05 -21.25 2.20
C ASN A 198 16.63 -21.24 2.79
N VAL A 199 15.70 -21.83 2.04
CA VAL A 199 14.26 -21.84 2.38
C VAL A 199 14.00 -22.45 3.75
N VAL A 200 14.68 -23.57 4.10
CA VAL A 200 14.50 -24.25 5.38
C VAL A 200 14.88 -23.35 6.56
N LYS A 201 15.96 -22.58 6.43
CA LYS A 201 16.36 -21.60 7.45
C LYS A 201 15.37 -20.43 7.49
N TYR A 202 14.94 -19.98 6.31
CA TYR A 202 14.03 -18.85 6.19
C TYR A 202 12.69 -19.08 6.89
N VAL A 203 12.04 -20.23 6.64
CA VAL A 203 10.73 -20.52 7.26
C VAL A 203 10.81 -20.72 8.79
N LYS A 204 12.01 -20.91 9.33
CA LYS A 204 12.27 -21.02 10.79
C LYS A 204 12.84 -19.73 11.39
N ASP A 205 12.87 -18.62 10.63
CA ASP A 205 13.43 -17.37 11.11
C ASP A 205 12.59 -16.80 12.26
N PRO A 206 13.23 -16.39 13.38
CA PRO A 206 12.54 -15.81 14.54
C PRO A 206 11.70 -14.56 14.23
N GLN A 207 11.93 -13.88 13.11
CA GLN A 207 11.09 -12.75 12.69
C GLN A 207 9.61 -13.12 12.57
N PHE A 208 9.30 -14.38 12.24
CA PHE A 208 7.91 -14.86 12.12
C PHE A 208 7.23 -15.12 13.46
N LEU A 209 7.94 -15.00 14.57
CA LEU A 209 7.39 -15.10 15.93
C LEU A 209 6.94 -13.74 16.49
N VAL A 210 7.25 -12.64 15.80
CA VAL A 210 6.93 -11.29 16.27
C VAL A 210 5.72 -10.76 15.51
N PRO A 211 4.57 -10.57 16.18
CA PRO A 211 3.37 -10.05 15.53
C PRO A 211 3.51 -8.58 15.17
N THR A 212 2.92 -8.19 14.05
CA THR A 212 2.72 -6.77 13.71
C THR A 212 1.39 -6.31 14.30
N ILE A 213 1.44 -5.46 15.34
CA ILE A 213 0.24 -5.04 16.08
C ILE A 213 0.10 -3.52 15.97
N TYR A 214 -1.12 -3.04 15.75
CA TYR A 214 -1.50 -1.63 15.86
C TYR A 214 -2.29 -1.38 17.14
N ASN A 215 -2.16 -0.17 17.69
CA ASN A 215 -2.99 0.25 18.82
C ASN A 215 -4.46 0.28 18.40
N LYS A 216 -5.30 -0.44 19.12
CA LYS A 216 -6.72 -0.54 18.83
C LYS A 216 -7.44 0.73 19.30
N ASN A 217 -8.08 1.43 18.38
CA ASN A 217 -8.87 2.60 18.67
C ASN A 217 -10.30 2.42 18.12
N PRO A 218 -11.32 2.31 18.97
CA PRO A 218 -12.70 2.15 18.51
C PRO A 218 -13.22 3.29 17.65
N ILE A 219 -12.67 4.50 17.79
CA ILE A 219 -13.04 5.66 16.97
C ILE A 219 -12.62 5.41 15.51
N GLU A 220 -11.43 4.88 15.29
CA GLU A 220 -10.91 4.58 13.97
C GLU A 220 -11.69 3.46 13.26
N PHE A 221 -12.21 2.53 14.02
CA PHE A 221 -13.09 1.48 13.52
C PHE A 221 -14.37 2.05 12.89
N GLU A 222 -15.10 2.91 13.61
CA GLU A 222 -16.34 3.53 13.09
C GLU A 222 -16.02 4.48 11.92
N ARG A 223 -14.95 5.25 12.02
CA ARG A 223 -14.45 6.12 10.96
C ARG A 223 -14.20 5.35 9.66
N CYS A 224 -13.55 4.20 9.73
CA CYS A 224 -13.30 3.37 8.55
C CYS A 224 -14.60 2.90 7.90
N LEU A 225 -15.59 2.48 8.68
CA LEU A 225 -16.91 2.09 8.18
C LEU A 225 -17.66 3.28 7.55
N ASP A 226 -17.60 4.47 8.15
CA ASP A 226 -18.23 5.68 7.61
C ASP A 226 -17.60 6.06 6.26
N ASN A 227 -16.27 6.00 6.17
CA ASN A 227 -15.57 6.23 4.92
C ASN A 227 -15.97 5.22 3.84
N LEU A 228 -16.13 3.95 4.18
CA LEU A 228 -16.57 2.92 3.23
C LEU A 228 -18.02 3.12 2.77
N ARG A 229 -18.90 3.65 3.64
CA ARG A 229 -20.24 4.08 3.25
C ARG A 229 -20.18 5.24 2.25
N GLU A 230 -19.39 6.26 2.53
CA GLU A 230 -19.19 7.39 1.64
C GLU A 230 -18.63 6.95 0.27
N ILE A 231 -17.60 6.12 0.25
CA ILE A 231 -17.05 5.54 -1.00
C ILE A 231 -18.13 4.80 -1.77
N SER A 232 -18.96 3.99 -1.08
CA SER A 232 -20.07 3.26 -1.71
C SER A 232 -21.08 4.19 -2.36
N GLU A 233 -21.40 5.32 -1.71
CA GLU A 233 -22.32 6.33 -2.24
C GLU A 233 -21.74 7.04 -3.46
N ILE A 234 -20.45 7.43 -3.41
CA ILE A 234 -19.74 8.01 -4.55
C ILE A 234 -19.76 7.01 -5.73
N CYS A 235 -19.42 5.76 -5.47
CA CYS A 235 -19.41 4.73 -6.49
C CYS A 235 -20.79 4.52 -7.14
N LYS A 236 -21.86 4.47 -6.34
CA LYS A 236 -23.23 4.36 -6.83
C LYS A 236 -23.62 5.57 -7.70
N LYS A 237 -23.33 6.78 -7.22
CA LYS A 237 -23.63 8.04 -7.93
C LYS A 237 -22.95 8.11 -9.30
N HIS A 238 -21.71 7.68 -9.39
CA HIS A 238 -20.90 7.74 -10.61
C HIS A 238 -20.88 6.45 -11.42
N LYS A 239 -21.65 5.41 -11.01
CA LYS A 239 -21.73 4.09 -11.66
C LYS A 239 -20.40 3.35 -11.71
N ILE A 240 -19.60 3.51 -10.67
CA ILE A 240 -18.31 2.87 -10.48
C ILE A 240 -18.52 1.51 -9.82
N LYS A 241 -17.86 0.46 -10.30
CA LYS A 241 -17.85 -0.85 -9.64
C LYS A 241 -16.93 -0.80 -8.44
N MET A 242 -17.41 -1.19 -7.26
CA MET A 242 -16.62 -1.27 -6.04
C MET A 242 -16.35 -2.73 -5.69
N LYS A 243 -15.09 -3.09 -5.49
CA LYS A 243 -14.64 -4.42 -5.09
C LYS A 243 -13.78 -4.29 -3.84
N ILE A 244 -14.25 -4.85 -2.73
CA ILE A 244 -13.57 -4.81 -1.44
C ILE A 244 -12.96 -6.17 -1.15
N PHE A 245 -11.77 -6.17 -0.55
CA PHE A 245 -11.16 -7.39 -0.04
C PHE A 245 -10.34 -7.13 1.23
N PHE A 246 -10.29 -8.13 2.12
CA PHE A 246 -9.35 -8.15 3.24
C PHE A 246 -8.06 -8.82 2.82
N ASN A 247 -6.94 -8.13 3.02
CA ASN A 247 -5.62 -8.72 2.88
C ASN A 247 -5.41 -9.83 3.92
N PRO A 248 -4.64 -10.86 3.61
CA PRO A 248 -4.28 -11.86 4.59
C PRO A 248 -3.41 -11.23 5.69
N GLN A 249 -3.51 -11.81 6.88
CA GLN A 249 -2.59 -11.56 8.00
C GLN A 249 -1.78 -12.83 8.24
N HIS A 250 -0.47 -12.67 8.46
CA HIS A 250 0.36 -13.80 8.92
C HIS A 250 -0.20 -14.37 10.21
N MET A 251 -0.14 -15.68 10.39
CA MET A 251 -0.79 -16.35 11.50
C MET A 251 -0.41 -15.78 12.87
N THR A 252 0.87 -15.47 13.10
CA THR A 252 1.35 -14.82 14.33
C THR A 252 0.64 -13.49 14.60
N THR A 253 0.43 -12.67 13.58
CA THR A 253 -0.29 -11.39 13.68
C THR A 253 -1.79 -11.64 13.89
N TYR A 254 -2.39 -12.56 13.14
CA TYR A 254 -3.80 -12.91 13.25
C TYR A 254 -4.18 -13.45 14.64
N LEU A 255 -3.31 -14.28 15.24
CA LEU A 255 -3.52 -14.81 16.60
C LEU A 255 -3.38 -13.74 17.68
N ALA A 256 -2.60 -12.69 17.42
CA ALA A 256 -2.44 -11.56 18.34
C ALA A 256 -3.53 -10.49 18.18
N ASP A 257 -4.33 -10.55 17.12
CA ASP A 257 -5.40 -9.58 16.86
C ASP A 257 -6.67 -9.87 17.67
N ASP A 258 -7.55 -8.87 17.75
CA ASP A 258 -8.84 -8.94 18.43
C ASP A 258 -9.91 -9.57 17.53
N MET A 259 -10.17 -10.85 17.75
CA MET A 259 -11.13 -11.61 16.97
C MET A 259 -12.56 -11.07 17.07
N GLU A 260 -12.97 -10.60 18.22
CA GLU A 260 -14.32 -10.07 18.42
C GLU A 260 -14.49 -8.78 17.62
N LEU A 261 -13.52 -7.87 17.72
CA LEU A 261 -13.53 -6.62 16.99
C LEU A 261 -13.43 -6.84 15.47
N MET A 262 -12.58 -7.76 15.03
CA MET A 262 -12.46 -8.14 13.61
C MET A 262 -13.78 -8.70 13.06
N ASN A 263 -14.42 -9.62 13.77
CA ASN A 263 -15.69 -10.21 13.34
C ASN A 263 -16.81 -9.18 13.35
N ARG A 264 -16.85 -8.29 14.34
CA ARG A 264 -17.78 -7.15 14.36
C ARG A 264 -17.60 -6.25 13.15
N PHE A 265 -16.35 -5.90 12.79
CA PHE A 265 -16.07 -5.11 11.60
C PHE A 265 -16.60 -5.76 10.33
N LYS A 266 -16.34 -7.05 10.14
CA LYS A 266 -16.80 -7.82 8.96
C LYS A 266 -18.33 -7.90 8.86
N LYS A 267 -19.02 -8.05 10.01
CA LYS A 267 -20.48 -8.03 10.08
C LYS A 267 -21.08 -6.66 9.76
N GLU A 268 -20.41 -5.57 10.10
CA GLU A 268 -20.83 -4.23 9.70
C GLU A 268 -20.49 -3.93 8.24
N LEU A 269 -19.30 -4.33 7.77
CA LEU A 269 -18.87 -4.12 6.39
C LEU A 269 -19.79 -4.80 5.38
N VAL A 270 -20.25 -6.02 5.66
CA VAL A 270 -21.10 -6.76 4.73
C VAL A 270 -22.45 -6.07 4.46
N LYS A 271 -22.91 -5.18 5.38
CA LYS A 271 -24.09 -4.34 5.18
C LYS A 271 -23.87 -3.23 4.15
N ILE A 272 -22.59 -2.85 3.92
CA ILE A 272 -22.20 -1.86 2.92
C ILE A 272 -21.93 -2.52 1.58
N SER A 273 -21.16 -3.61 1.57
CA SER A 273 -20.79 -4.38 0.38
C SER A 273 -20.35 -5.79 0.76
N SER A 274 -20.68 -6.78 -0.07
CA SER A 274 -20.00 -8.07 -0.03
C SER A 274 -18.52 -7.90 -0.36
N PHE A 275 -17.65 -8.77 0.15
CA PHE A 275 -16.20 -8.65 0.01
C PHE A 275 -15.51 -10.01 -0.05
N TRP A 276 -14.29 -10.04 -0.56
CA TRP A 276 -13.40 -11.19 -0.45
C TRP A 276 -12.59 -11.12 0.86
N ASP A 277 -12.45 -12.23 1.56
CA ASP A 277 -11.63 -12.32 2.77
C ASP A 277 -10.53 -13.36 2.59
N PHE A 278 -9.28 -12.91 2.71
CA PHE A 278 -8.08 -13.76 2.64
C PHE A 278 -7.43 -13.96 4.01
N SER A 279 -8.03 -13.41 5.07
CA SER A 279 -7.56 -13.57 6.44
C SER A 279 -7.98 -14.93 7.04
N GLY A 280 -7.63 -15.15 8.31
CA GLY A 280 -8.00 -16.38 9.04
C GLY A 280 -6.99 -17.51 8.87
N VAL A 281 -7.30 -18.65 9.45
CA VAL A 281 -6.46 -19.85 9.38
C VAL A 281 -6.64 -20.51 8.02
N ASN A 282 -5.62 -20.42 7.18
CA ASN A 282 -5.58 -21.07 5.88
C ASN A 282 -4.13 -21.42 5.49
N TYR A 283 -4.01 -22.12 4.40
CA TYR A 283 -2.75 -22.59 3.86
C TYR A 283 -1.69 -21.50 3.65
N VAL A 284 -2.10 -20.29 3.25
CA VAL A 284 -1.18 -19.18 3.02
C VAL A 284 -0.80 -18.49 4.32
N THR A 285 -1.78 -18.19 5.17
CA THR A 285 -1.56 -17.43 6.41
C THR A 285 -0.76 -18.19 7.44
N ALA A 286 -0.89 -19.52 7.45
CA ALA A 286 -0.22 -20.41 8.37
C ALA A 286 1.20 -20.83 7.93
N ASN A 287 1.68 -20.38 6.78
CA ASN A 287 2.94 -20.84 6.22
C ASN A 287 3.93 -19.71 5.95
N ASN A 288 5.03 -19.68 6.69
CA ASN A 288 6.07 -18.64 6.65
C ASN A 288 6.69 -18.45 5.26
N TYR A 289 6.68 -19.47 4.40
CA TYR A 289 7.23 -19.36 3.04
C TYR A 289 6.52 -18.30 2.20
N PHE A 290 5.24 -18.04 2.44
CA PHE A 290 4.44 -17.08 1.68
C PHE A 290 4.58 -15.61 2.12
N TRP A 291 5.47 -15.34 3.06
CA TRP A 291 5.60 -14.03 3.70
C TRP A 291 7.03 -13.51 3.63
N TYR A 292 7.20 -12.18 3.56
CA TYR A 292 8.50 -11.53 3.79
C TYR A 292 8.78 -11.39 5.29
N GLU A 293 7.76 -11.11 6.08
CA GLU A 293 7.69 -11.06 7.54
C GLU A 293 6.20 -11.09 7.96
N THR A 294 5.88 -10.87 9.23
CA THR A 294 4.50 -11.07 9.76
C THR A 294 3.46 -10.04 9.29
N SER A 295 3.82 -9.10 8.42
CA SER A 295 2.92 -8.08 7.87
C SER A 295 2.71 -8.18 6.36
N HIS A 296 3.74 -8.54 5.60
CA HIS A 296 3.71 -8.46 4.14
C HIS A 296 3.80 -9.83 3.47
N PRO A 297 2.75 -10.25 2.76
CA PRO A 297 2.82 -11.44 1.91
C PRO A 297 3.78 -11.23 0.73
N ARG A 298 4.36 -12.31 0.23
CA ARG A 298 5.22 -12.28 -0.97
C ARG A 298 4.40 -11.88 -2.20
N ALA A 299 5.06 -11.25 -3.17
CA ALA A 299 4.43 -10.62 -4.33
C ALA A 299 3.50 -11.58 -5.10
N PHE A 300 3.87 -12.83 -5.27
CA PHE A 300 3.03 -13.82 -5.97
C PHE A 300 1.72 -14.17 -5.21
N ILE A 301 1.69 -14.03 -3.88
CA ILE A 301 0.45 -14.13 -3.09
C ILE A 301 -0.41 -12.88 -3.31
N CYS A 302 0.20 -11.71 -3.35
CA CYS A 302 -0.47 -10.46 -3.69
C CYS A 302 -1.16 -10.56 -5.06
N ASP A 303 -0.49 -11.15 -6.04
CA ASP A 303 -1.03 -11.39 -7.38
C ASP A 303 -2.23 -12.35 -7.36
N LYS A 304 -2.15 -13.45 -6.56
CA LYS A 304 -3.27 -14.38 -6.40
C LYS A 304 -4.51 -13.71 -5.79
N ILE A 305 -4.32 -12.83 -4.81
CA ILE A 305 -5.41 -12.06 -4.22
C ILE A 305 -6.11 -11.24 -5.30
N LEU A 306 -5.36 -10.45 -6.07
CA LEU A 306 -5.91 -9.57 -7.08
C LEU A 306 -6.56 -10.35 -8.24
N ASP A 307 -5.96 -11.47 -8.64
CA ASP A 307 -6.52 -12.41 -9.64
C ASP A 307 -7.91 -12.93 -9.21
N THR A 308 -8.05 -13.31 -7.94
CA THR A 308 -9.32 -13.79 -7.38
C THR A 308 -10.36 -12.67 -7.32
N VAL A 309 -9.99 -11.49 -6.78
CA VAL A 309 -10.90 -10.35 -6.63
C VAL A 309 -11.35 -9.79 -7.98
N SER A 310 -10.47 -9.79 -8.98
CA SER A 310 -10.82 -9.35 -10.33
C SER A 310 -11.73 -10.35 -11.06
N GLY A 311 -11.70 -11.62 -10.66
CA GLY A 311 -12.47 -12.70 -11.28
C GLY A 311 -11.78 -13.30 -12.50
N GLN A 312 -10.47 -13.11 -12.68
CA GLN A 312 -9.73 -13.65 -13.81
C GLN A 312 -9.40 -15.13 -13.62
N ASN A 313 -9.12 -15.55 -12.36
CA ASN A 313 -8.84 -16.94 -11.97
C ASN A 313 -7.72 -17.62 -12.80
N LYS A 314 -6.69 -16.84 -13.18
CA LYS A 314 -5.54 -17.31 -13.97
C LYS A 314 -4.52 -18.08 -13.14
N ILE A 315 -4.46 -17.79 -11.83
CA ILE A 315 -3.49 -18.34 -10.90
C ILE A 315 -4.13 -19.54 -10.18
N THR A 316 -3.72 -20.76 -10.56
CA THR A 316 -4.32 -22.02 -10.06
C THR A 316 -3.43 -22.77 -9.07
N TRP A 317 -2.17 -22.40 -8.94
CA TRP A 317 -1.19 -23.07 -8.09
C TRP A 317 -1.33 -22.72 -6.57
N VAL A 318 -2.19 -21.77 -6.22
CA VAL A 318 -2.63 -21.51 -4.84
C VAL A 318 -4.12 -21.87 -4.75
N PRO A 319 -4.46 -23.10 -4.30
CA PRO A 319 -5.85 -23.51 -4.18
C PRO A 319 -6.54 -22.81 -2.99
N ASP A 320 -7.86 -22.78 -3.01
CA ASP A 320 -8.78 -22.45 -1.89
C ASP A 320 -8.33 -21.27 -0.99
N PHE A 321 -7.82 -20.20 -1.62
CA PHE A 321 -7.37 -19.02 -0.93
C PHE A 321 -8.32 -17.84 -1.20
N GLY A 322 -9.02 -17.41 -0.16
CA GLY A 322 -10.04 -16.36 -0.19
C GLY A 322 -11.47 -16.91 -0.15
N VAL A 323 -12.30 -16.28 0.67
CA VAL A 323 -13.74 -16.58 0.81
C VAL A 323 -14.54 -15.35 0.41
N TYR A 324 -15.54 -15.50 -0.44
CA TYR A 324 -16.48 -14.42 -0.74
C TYR A 324 -17.54 -14.32 0.34
N VAL A 325 -17.50 -13.25 1.12
CA VAL A 325 -18.38 -13.00 2.26
C VAL A 325 -19.54 -12.13 1.83
N THR A 326 -20.75 -12.61 2.15
CA THR A 326 -22.04 -11.98 1.81
C THR A 326 -22.91 -11.88 3.06
N PRO A 327 -24.01 -11.10 3.03
CA PRO A 327 -24.97 -11.09 4.14
C PRO A 327 -25.49 -12.47 4.55
N ASP A 328 -25.57 -13.41 3.59
CA ASP A 328 -26.14 -14.74 3.82
C ASP A 328 -25.16 -15.69 4.55
N ASN A 329 -23.84 -15.44 4.47
CA ASN A 329 -22.82 -16.35 5.03
C ASN A 329 -21.92 -15.73 6.10
N VAL A 330 -22.00 -14.43 6.39
CA VAL A 330 -21.08 -13.73 7.29
C VAL A 330 -21.06 -14.31 8.72
N ASP A 331 -22.21 -14.72 9.24
CA ASP A 331 -22.26 -15.28 10.60
C ASP A 331 -21.56 -16.63 10.66
N ALA A 332 -21.87 -17.55 9.75
CA ALA A 332 -21.20 -18.84 9.65
C ALA A 332 -19.69 -18.69 9.36
N PHE A 333 -19.29 -17.70 8.55
CA PHE A 333 -17.91 -17.35 8.30
C PHE A 333 -17.19 -16.91 9.58
N CYS A 334 -17.77 -15.99 10.36
CA CYS A 334 -17.20 -15.50 11.60
C CYS A 334 -17.10 -16.60 12.67
N GLU A 335 -18.12 -17.44 12.80
CA GLU A 335 -18.10 -18.61 13.70
C GLU A 335 -17.01 -19.62 13.31
N LYS A 336 -16.86 -19.88 12.01
CA LYS A 336 -15.79 -20.75 11.52
C LYS A 336 -14.41 -20.17 11.86
N ALA A 337 -14.20 -18.86 11.69
CA ALA A 337 -12.96 -18.19 12.00
C ALA A 337 -12.55 -18.35 13.48
N VAL A 338 -13.53 -18.30 14.41
CA VAL A 338 -13.28 -18.53 15.83
C VAL A 338 -12.85 -19.98 16.06
N ARG A 339 -13.61 -20.96 15.54
CA ARG A 339 -13.29 -22.40 15.70
C ARG A 339 -11.92 -22.76 15.11
N ASP A 340 -11.61 -22.25 13.93
CA ASP A 340 -10.34 -22.53 13.25
C ASP A 340 -9.15 -21.96 14.04
N ARG A 341 -9.34 -20.76 14.66
CA ARG A 341 -8.32 -20.14 15.51
C ARG A 341 -8.09 -20.94 16.80
N GLU A 342 -9.14 -21.41 17.44
CA GLU A 342 -9.06 -22.24 18.65
C GLU A 342 -8.43 -23.61 18.38
N ALA A 343 -8.65 -24.16 17.20
CA ALA A 343 -8.10 -25.46 16.77
C ALA A 343 -6.69 -25.36 16.18
N TYR A 344 -6.15 -24.16 15.96
CA TYR A 344 -4.86 -23.98 15.30
C TYR A 344 -3.70 -24.42 16.22
N ASP A 345 -2.84 -25.29 15.67
CA ASP A 345 -1.60 -25.72 16.32
C ASP A 345 -0.43 -24.81 15.87
N PRO A 346 0.12 -23.96 16.75
CA PRO A 346 1.24 -23.11 16.42
C PRO A 346 2.56 -23.88 16.17
N ASP A 347 2.66 -25.11 16.64
CA ASP A 347 3.83 -25.97 16.49
C ASP A 347 3.77 -26.87 15.24
N HIS A 348 2.74 -26.67 14.38
CA HIS A 348 2.61 -27.42 13.14
C HIS A 348 3.85 -27.30 12.25
N GLU A 349 4.18 -28.35 11.53
CA GLU A 349 5.31 -28.36 10.61
C GLU A 349 5.07 -27.39 9.44
N GLN A 350 6.04 -26.49 9.20
CA GLN A 350 5.98 -25.54 8.10
C GLN A 350 6.12 -26.26 6.77
N TRP A 351 5.13 -26.12 5.91
CA TRP A 351 5.19 -26.66 4.57
C TRP A 351 6.15 -25.85 3.69
N ILE A 352 6.99 -26.54 2.96
CA ILE A 352 7.91 -25.94 2.00
C ILE A 352 7.53 -26.46 0.61
N PRO A 353 7.15 -25.57 -0.34
CA PRO A 353 6.87 -25.99 -1.71
C PRO A 353 8.05 -26.69 -2.35
N THR A 354 7.79 -27.61 -3.26
CA THR A 354 8.83 -28.26 -4.08
C THR A 354 9.64 -27.24 -4.87
N ALA A 355 10.83 -27.61 -5.31
CA ALA A 355 11.68 -26.72 -6.12
C ALA A 355 10.97 -26.28 -7.42
N GLU A 356 10.15 -27.16 -8.01
CA GLU A 356 9.38 -26.85 -9.23
C GLU A 356 8.28 -25.82 -8.95
N GLU A 357 7.50 -25.99 -7.86
CA GLU A 357 6.48 -25.04 -7.43
C GLU A 357 7.09 -23.67 -7.13
N ARG A 358 8.20 -23.64 -6.39
CA ARG A 358 8.93 -22.40 -6.09
C ARG A 358 9.41 -21.69 -7.35
N ALA A 359 9.94 -22.43 -8.32
CA ALA A 359 10.39 -21.85 -9.59
C ALA A 359 9.24 -21.20 -10.38
N ILE A 360 8.02 -21.76 -10.33
CA ILE A 360 6.83 -21.18 -10.94
C ILE A 360 6.43 -19.88 -10.22
N MET A 361 6.47 -19.88 -8.89
CA MET A 361 6.13 -18.73 -8.06
C MET A 361 7.06 -17.55 -8.31
N ILE A 362 8.37 -17.80 -8.36
CA ILE A 362 9.40 -16.76 -8.50
C ILE A 362 9.46 -16.19 -9.92
N LYS A 363 9.24 -17.00 -10.97
CA LYS A 363 9.23 -16.52 -12.35
C LYS A 363 8.29 -15.34 -12.58
N ARG A 364 7.25 -15.18 -11.74
CA ARG A 364 6.32 -14.06 -11.80
C ARG A 364 6.85 -12.78 -11.15
N VAL A 365 7.86 -12.88 -10.31
CA VAL A 365 8.51 -11.74 -9.65
C VAL A 365 9.65 -11.18 -10.51
N ASN A 366 10.05 -11.88 -11.57
CA ASN A 366 11.03 -11.41 -12.55
C ASN A 366 10.39 -10.38 -13.47
N TYR A 367 10.23 -9.16 -13.00
CA TYR A 367 9.95 -8.02 -13.88
C TYR A 367 11.22 -7.68 -14.66
N PRO A 368 11.13 -7.47 -15.98
CA PRO A 368 12.26 -6.98 -16.76
C PRO A 368 12.62 -5.58 -16.25
N TRP A 369 13.81 -5.44 -15.82
CA TRP A 369 14.46 -4.16 -15.46
C TRP A 369 14.91 -3.40 -16.69
#